data_82e4191e769ae5d8171c501195ed5610
#
_entry.id   82e4191e769ae5d8171c501195ed5610
#
_cell.length_a   1.000
_cell.length_b   1.000
_cell.length_c   1.000
_cell.angle_alpha   90.00
_cell.angle_beta   90.00
_cell.angle_gamma   90.00
#
_symmetry.space_group_name_H-M   'P 1'
#
loop_
_entity.id
_entity.type
_entity.pdbx_description
1 polymer ?
#
loop_
_entity_poly.entity_id
_entity_poly.type
_entity_poly.pdbx_seq_one_letter_code
_entity_poly.pdbx_strand_id
1 'polypeptide(L)'
;MGGQIMPIASFGQTADGREVQKISLRSEQLTVTILTLGAVINDVRLTGVAWPLTLGSPDVAGYEGKLSSFGSFMGPVINRIKGCTAEIDGQRYTFEKHHSGNLTQHSGSTGMHRQIWSIAEHGPDYVVLTLSLSDGLGGFPGNRDITLRYDIEGASLRMTATASSDAPTPFNPA
;
A
#
# COMPACT_ATOMS: atom_id res chain seq x y z
N MET A 1 20.33 21.75 -6.13
CA MET A 1 21.20 21.16 -5.09
C MET A 1 20.62 19.78 -4.82
N GLY A 2 21.40 18.69 -5.01
CA GLY A 2 20.94 17.34 -4.76
C GLY A 2 20.66 17.15 -3.27
N GLY A 3 19.43 16.80 -2.91
CA GLY A 3 19.07 16.48 -1.53
C GLY A 3 19.83 15.23 -1.06
N GLN A 4 20.14 15.17 0.23
CA GLN A 4 20.79 14.00 0.81
C GLN A 4 19.76 12.85 0.87
N ILE A 5 20.14 11.67 0.35
CA ILE A 5 19.30 10.47 0.48
C ILE A 5 19.22 10.10 1.96
N MET A 6 17.98 10.06 2.47
CA MET A 6 17.75 9.61 3.85
C MET A 6 17.87 8.09 3.92
N PRO A 7 18.50 7.54 4.96
CA PRO A 7 18.61 6.09 5.11
C PRO A 7 17.23 5.45 5.31
N ILE A 8 17.06 4.27 4.72
CA ILE A 8 15.96 3.38 5.08
C ILE A 8 16.18 2.93 6.52
N ALA A 9 15.13 2.99 7.33
CA ALA A 9 15.22 2.60 8.74
C ALA A 9 14.14 1.58 9.09
N SER A 10 14.39 0.77 10.11
CA SER A 10 13.35 -0.09 10.69
C SER A 10 12.23 0.77 11.28
N PHE A 11 10.98 0.38 11.02
CA PHE A 11 9.80 0.92 11.69
C PHE A 11 9.27 -0.03 12.77
N GLY A 12 9.60 -1.30 12.67
CA GLY A 12 9.21 -2.36 13.59
C GLY A 12 8.92 -3.67 12.85
N GLN A 13 8.22 -4.56 13.54
CA GLN A 13 7.82 -5.86 12.99
C GLN A 13 6.32 -6.06 13.17
N THR A 14 5.70 -6.74 12.21
CA THR A 14 4.34 -7.25 12.32
C THR A 14 4.24 -8.33 13.40
N ALA A 15 3.04 -8.65 13.85
CA ALA A 15 2.80 -9.70 14.86
C ALA A 15 3.31 -11.09 14.39
N ASP A 16 3.37 -11.33 13.07
CA ASP A 16 3.92 -12.54 12.46
C ASP A 16 5.45 -12.45 12.17
N GLY A 17 6.12 -11.38 12.63
CA GLY A 17 7.57 -11.21 12.60
C GLY A 17 8.14 -10.65 11.30
N ARG A 18 7.33 -10.19 10.35
CA ARG A 18 7.81 -9.54 9.12
C ARG A 18 8.30 -8.13 9.43
N GLU A 19 9.49 -7.77 8.93
CA GLU A 19 10.06 -6.45 9.11
C GLU A 19 9.28 -5.40 8.29
N VAL A 20 8.99 -4.28 8.94
CA VAL A 20 8.44 -3.08 8.31
C VAL A 20 9.49 -2.00 8.30
N GLN A 21 9.82 -1.51 7.12
CA GLN A 21 10.78 -0.43 6.92
C GLN A 21 10.04 0.90 6.68
N LYS A 22 10.68 1.99 7.05
CA LYS A 22 10.25 3.36 6.74
C LYS A 22 11.24 4.07 5.84
N ILE A 23 10.71 4.79 4.87
CA ILE A 23 11.44 5.62 3.93
C ILE A 23 10.99 7.06 4.13
N SER A 24 11.93 7.98 4.34
CA SER A 24 11.62 9.41 4.46
C SER A 24 12.02 10.12 3.18
N LEU A 25 11.04 10.78 2.56
CA LEU A 25 11.22 11.63 1.39
C LEU A 25 11.20 13.09 1.81
N ARG A 26 11.99 13.95 1.18
CA ARG A 26 12.10 15.35 1.57
C ARG A 26 12.24 16.29 0.37
N SER A 27 11.45 17.37 0.39
CA SER A 27 11.65 18.57 -0.39
C SER A 27 11.93 19.77 0.53
N GLU A 28 12.02 20.97 -0.02
CA GLU A 28 12.13 22.20 0.81
C GLU A 28 10.88 22.46 1.66
N GLN A 29 9.71 22.04 1.18
CA GLN A 29 8.41 22.35 1.81
C GLN A 29 7.74 21.15 2.46
N LEU A 30 8.08 19.92 2.04
CA LEU A 30 7.37 18.72 2.45
C LEU A 30 8.34 17.64 2.96
N THR A 31 7.96 16.96 4.03
CA THR A 31 8.58 15.69 4.45
C THR A 31 7.48 14.64 4.52
N VAL A 32 7.73 13.49 3.89
CA VAL A 32 6.79 12.37 3.83
C VAL A 32 7.47 11.10 4.31
N THR A 33 6.80 10.35 5.16
CA THR A 33 7.25 9.01 5.59
C THR A 33 6.35 7.95 4.98
N ILE A 34 6.96 7.03 4.23
CA ILE A 34 6.29 5.87 3.60
C ILE A 34 6.75 4.61 4.33
N LEU A 35 5.82 3.66 4.54
CA LEU A 35 6.11 2.34 5.13
C LEU A 35 6.03 1.26 4.06
N THR A 36 6.84 0.21 4.21
CA THR A 36 6.75 -0.98 3.35
C THR A 36 5.49 -1.82 3.63
N LEU A 37 4.93 -1.77 4.83
CA LEU A 37 3.62 -2.38 5.10
C LEU A 37 2.53 -1.57 4.40
N GLY A 38 1.83 -2.20 3.44
CA GLY A 38 0.69 -1.60 2.74
C GLY A 38 1.03 -0.37 1.90
N ALA A 39 2.32 -0.08 1.67
CA ALA A 39 2.78 1.16 1.05
C ALA A 39 2.20 2.43 1.74
N VAL A 40 2.07 2.39 3.07
CA VAL A 40 1.36 3.39 3.88
C VAL A 40 2.05 4.75 3.83
N ILE A 41 1.29 5.80 3.55
CA ILE A 41 1.68 7.19 3.84
C ILE A 41 1.47 7.41 5.33
N ASN A 42 2.54 7.24 6.12
CA ASN A 42 2.47 7.29 7.59
C ASN A 42 2.43 8.70 8.14
N ASP A 43 3.24 9.60 7.60
CA ASP A 43 3.34 10.97 8.10
C ASP A 43 3.61 11.94 6.94
N VAL A 44 2.93 13.07 6.93
CA VAL A 44 3.13 14.17 5.99
C VAL A 44 3.27 15.45 6.79
N ARG A 45 4.43 16.11 6.65
CA ARG A 45 4.77 17.37 7.33
C ARG A 45 5.00 18.48 6.32
N LEU A 46 4.26 19.56 6.46
CA LEU A 46 4.45 20.79 5.68
C LEU A 46 5.24 21.81 6.50
N THR A 47 6.26 22.40 5.90
CA THR A 47 7.08 23.46 6.55
C THR A 47 6.19 24.60 7.01
N GLY A 48 6.36 25.04 8.25
CA GLY A 48 5.54 26.08 8.88
C GLY A 48 4.22 25.61 9.49
N VAL A 49 3.86 24.32 9.35
CA VAL A 49 2.68 23.72 10.01
C VAL A 49 3.14 22.82 11.15
N ALA A 50 2.64 23.09 12.37
CA ALA A 50 3.11 22.42 13.57
C ALA A 50 2.61 20.97 13.73
N TRP A 51 1.55 20.56 13.04
CA TRP A 51 0.93 19.24 13.14
C TRP A 51 1.07 18.44 11.85
N PRO A 52 0.96 17.09 11.92
CA PRO A 52 0.95 16.25 10.72
C PRO A 52 -0.33 16.50 9.90
N LEU A 53 -0.22 16.37 8.58
CA LEU A 53 -1.37 16.48 7.66
C LEU A 53 -2.11 15.15 7.51
N THR A 54 -1.56 14.05 8.04
CA THR A 54 -2.12 12.69 7.99
C THR A 54 -2.27 12.11 9.39
N LEU A 55 -3.21 11.18 9.54
CA LEU A 55 -3.31 10.33 10.72
C LEU A 55 -2.41 9.12 10.52
N GLY A 56 -1.35 9.01 11.31
CA GLY A 56 -0.42 7.88 11.30
C GLY A 56 -0.29 7.22 12.66
N SER A 57 0.41 6.09 12.68
CA SER A 57 0.77 5.38 13.93
C SER A 57 2.25 5.56 14.23
N PRO A 58 2.64 5.60 15.51
CA PRO A 58 4.04 5.56 15.90
C PRO A 58 4.66 4.17 15.78
N ASP A 59 3.85 3.12 15.60
CA ASP A 59 4.26 1.73 15.56
C ASP A 59 3.44 0.88 14.58
N VAL A 60 3.91 -0.35 14.31
CA VAL A 60 3.27 -1.30 13.39
C VAL A 60 1.93 -1.79 13.95
N ALA A 61 1.80 -1.95 15.26
CA ALA A 61 0.60 -2.49 15.91
C ALA A 61 -0.65 -1.65 15.61
N GLY A 62 -0.49 -0.33 15.46
CA GLY A 62 -1.58 0.55 15.05
C GLY A 62 -2.15 0.18 13.68
N TYR A 63 -1.27 -0.18 12.73
CA TYR A 63 -1.66 -0.59 11.37
C TYR A 63 -2.17 -2.03 11.27
N GLU A 64 -1.80 -2.90 12.20
CA GLU A 64 -2.42 -4.23 12.34
C GLU A 64 -3.77 -4.17 13.05
N GLY A 65 -4.08 -3.04 13.70
CA GLY A 65 -5.30 -2.79 14.46
C GLY A 65 -6.22 -1.74 13.84
N LYS A 66 -6.48 -0.68 14.60
CA LYS A 66 -7.50 0.34 14.29
C LYS A 66 -7.19 1.18 13.05
N LEU A 67 -5.93 1.32 12.68
CA LEU A 67 -5.49 2.11 11.53
C LEU A 67 -5.18 1.26 10.29
N SER A 68 -5.63 0.01 10.24
CA SER A 68 -5.28 -0.94 9.17
C SER A 68 -5.64 -0.48 7.75
N SER A 69 -6.49 0.51 7.61
CA SER A 69 -6.90 1.08 6.32
C SER A 69 -6.42 2.52 6.11
N PHE A 70 -5.66 3.09 7.07
CA PHE A 70 -5.26 4.50 7.01
C PHE A 70 -3.98 4.66 6.20
N GLY A 71 -4.02 5.57 5.20
CA GLY A 71 -2.87 5.92 4.38
C GLY A 71 -2.30 4.80 3.52
N SER A 72 -2.91 3.60 3.53
CA SER A 72 -2.44 2.44 2.79
C SER A 72 -2.95 2.43 1.35
N PHE A 73 -2.17 1.82 0.44
CA PHE A 73 -2.61 1.53 -0.92
C PHE A 73 -3.41 0.23 -0.94
N MET A 74 -4.73 0.36 -1.05
CA MET A 74 -5.64 -0.78 -1.00
C MET A 74 -5.92 -1.36 -2.37
N GLY A 75 -6.03 -2.68 -2.42
CA GLY A 75 -6.36 -3.40 -3.65
C GLY A 75 -6.07 -4.90 -3.51
N PRO A 76 -6.16 -5.66 -4.62
CA PRO A 76 -6.47 -5.24 -6.00
C PRO A 76 -7.86 -4.65 -6.19
N VAL A 77 -8.85 -4.98 -5.36
CA VAL A 77 -10.20 -4.40 -5.43
C VAL A 77 -10.61 -3.82 -4.09
N ILE A 78 -10.85 -2.50 -4.07
CA ILE A 78 -11.36 -1.79 -2.89
C ILE A 78 -12.83 -2.04 -2.67
N ASN A 79 -13.30 -1.64 -1.48
CA ASN A 79 -14.69 -1.71 -1.08
C ASN A 79 -15.19 -3.16 -0.99
N ARG A 80 -16.38 -3.45 -1.50
CA ARG A 80 -17.07 -4.72 -1.25
C ARG A 80 -17.49 -5.42 -2.52
N ILE A 81 -17.16 -6.73 -2.61
CA ILE A 81 -17.70 -7.62 -3.64
C ILE A 81 -18.83 -8.43 -3.00
N LYS A 82 -20.06 -8.15 -3.41
CA LYS A 82 -21.26 -8.84 -2.91
C LYS A 82 -21.22 -10.32 -3.28
N GLY A 83 -21.56 -11.17 -2.33
CA GLY A 83 -21.59 -12.61 -2.54
C GLY A 83 -20.22 -13.27 -2.65
N CYS A 84 -19.13 -12.51 -2.47
CA CYS A 84 -17.74 -13.00 -2.62
C CYS A 84 -17.45 -13.65 -3.97
N THR A 85 -18.17 -13.28 -5.04
CA THR A 85 -17.98 -13.86 -6.36
C THR A 85 -18.06 -12.79 -7.45
N ALA A 86 -17.32 -13.01 -8.54
CA ALA A 86 -17.49 -12.28 -9.79
C ALA A 86 -17.34 -13.23 -10.97
N GLU A 87 -17.92 -12.84 -12.10
CA GLU A 87 -17.69 -13.46 -13.39
C GLU A 87 -16.66 -12.63 -14.16
N ILE A 88 -15.62 -13.28 -14.66
CA ILE A 88 -14.53 -12.69 -15.43
C ILE A 88 -14.37 -13.55 -16.66
N ASP A 89 -14.59 -13.00 -17.85
CA ASP A 89 -14.53 -13.69 -19.13
C ASP A 89 -15.32 -15.02 -19.17
N GLY A 90 -16.53 -15.00 -18.58
CA GLY A 90 -17.43 -16.17 -18.53
C GLY A 90 -17.07 -17.22 -17.48
N GLN A 91 -15.99 -17.02 -16.73
CA GLN A 91 -15.60 -17.89 -15.63
C GLN A 91 -15.96 -17.25 -14.29
N ARG A 92 -16.55 -18.06 -13.38
CA ARG A 92 -16.90 -17.62 -12.04
C ARG A 92 -15.75 -17.83 -11.07
N TYR A 93 -15.36 -16.77 -10.39
CA TYR A 93 -14.34 -16.75 -9.34
C TYR A 93 -14.98 -16.52 -7.98
N THR A 94 -14.39 -17.12 -6.94
CA THR A 94 -14.80 -16.94 -5.55
C THR A 94 -13.65 -16.33 -4.76
N PHE A 95 -13.96 -15.24 -4.07
CA PHE A 95 -13.00 -14.47 -3.28
C PHE A 95 -13.15 -14.77 -1.79
N GLU A 96 -12.16 -14.38 -1.01
CA GLU A 96 -12.18 -14.53 0.44
C GLU A 96 -13.39 -13.81 1.06
N LYS A 97 -14.09 -14.52 1.94
CA LYS A 97 -15.29 -14.01 2.63
C LYS A 97 -14.89 -13.20 3.86
N HIS A 98 -15.43 -12.00 3.98
CA HIS A 98 -15.30 -11.21 5.19
C HIS A 98 -16.12 -11.81 6.34
N HIS A 99 -15.58 -11.79 7.56
CA HIS A 99 -16.19 -12.42 8.75
C HIS A 99 -17.58 -11.85 9.10
N SER A 100 -17.88 -10.59 8.77
CA SER A 100 -19.13 -9.91 9.13
C SER A 100 -20.22 -9.96 8.07
N GLY A 101 -20.07 -10.78 7.01
CA GLY A 101 -21.10 -10.82 5.97
C GLY A 101 -20.80 -11.70 4.77
N ASN A 102 -21.75 -11.80 3.85
CA ASN A 102 -21.56 -12.49 2.58
C ASN A 102 -20.98 -11.53 1.54
N LEU A 103 -19.76 -11.07 1.79
CA LEU A 103 -19.02 -10.13 0.95
C LEU A 103 -17.51 -10.30 1.12
N THR A 104 -16.74 -9.89 0.12
CA THR A 104 -15.30 -9.67 0.24
C THR A 104 -15.06 -8.19 0.47
N GLN A 105 -14.24 -7.83 1.46
CA GLN A 105 -13.92 -6.42 1.76
C GLN A 105 -12.44 -6.17 1.51
N HIS A 106 -12.12 -5.15 0.70
CA HIS A 106 -10.75 -4.68 0.40
C HIS A 106 -9.79 -5.83 0.02
N SER A 107 -10.30 -6.79 -0.77
CA SER A 107 -9.58 -8.01 -1.20
C SER A 107 -9.18 -8.97 -0.06
N GLY A 108 -9.82 -8.87 1.09
CA GLY A 108 -9.66 -9.82 2.20
C GLY A 108 -8.31 -9.69 2.93
N SER A 109 -7.86 -10.80 3.52
CA SER A 109 -6.60 -10.88 4.28
C SER A 109 -5.36 -10.74 3.39
N THR A 110 -5.51 -11.00 2.09
CA THR A 110 -4.44 -10.94 1.09
C THR A 110 -4.37 -9.58 0.37
N GLY A 111 -5.19 -8.63 0.76
CA GLY A 111 -5.21 -7.28 0.20
C GLY A 111 -3.84 -6.59 0.27
N MET A 112 -3.54 -5.73 -0.71
CA MET A 112 -2.24 -5.05 -0.87
C MET A 112 -1.85 -4.22 0.35
N HIS A 113 -2.83 -3.70 1.10
CA HIS A 113 -2.63 -2.95 2.34
C HIS A 113 -2.11 -3.79 3.52
N ARG A 114 -2.12 -5.14 3.40
CA ARG A 114 -1.62 -6.09 4.40
C ARG A 114 -0.30 -6.74 3.99
N GLN A 115 0.20 -6.41 2.82
CA GLN A 115 1.44 -6.97 2.30
C GLN A 115 2.64 -6.10 2.65
N ILE A 116 3.82 -6.73 2.76
CA ILE A 116 5.08 -6.01 2.82
C ILE A 116 5.55 -5.81 1.39
N TRP A 117 5.68 -4.56 0.99
CA TRP A 117 6.18 -4.15 -0.32
C TRP A 117 7.70 -4.12 -0.30
N SER A 118 8.30 -4.50 -1.43
CA SER A 118 9.75 -4.41 -1.62
C SER A 118 10.14 -3.01 -2.10
N ILE A 119 11.25 -2.48 -1.60
CA ILE A 119 11.82 -1.23 -2.09
C ILE A 119 12.67 -1.56 -3.33
N ALA A 120 12.23 -1.14 -4.51
CA ALA A 120 12.97 -1.31 -5.75
C ALA A 120 14.00 -0.19 -5.96
N GLU A 121 13.61 1.05 -5.69
CA GLU A 121 14.46 2.23 -5.81
C GLU A 121 14.07 3.29 -4.77
N HIS A 122 15.01 4.12 -4.36
CA HIS A 122 14.69 5.31 -3.58
C HIS A 122 15.73 6.42 -3.79
N GLY A 123 15.28 7.65 -3.61
CA GLY A 123 16.08 8.85 -3.64
C GLY A 123 15.69 9.80 -2.49
N PRO A 124 16.18 11.03 -2.50
CA PRO A 124 15.84 12.01 -1.47
C PRO A 124 14.37 12.43 -1.52
N ASP A 125 13.75 12.37 -2.70
CA ASP A 125 12.44 12.90 -3.05
C ASP A 125 11.51 11.87 -3.69
N TYR A 126 11.93 10.61 -3.82
CA TYR A 126 11.09 9.55 -4.35
C TYR A 126 11.38 8.18 -3.74
N VAL A 127 10.41 7.29 -3.84
CA VAL A 127 10.55 5.85 -3.61
C VAL A 127 9.71 5.06 -4.60
N VAL A 128 10.24 3.93 -5.07
CA VAL A 128 9.54 2.95 -5.88
C VAL A 128 9.38 1.68 -5.06
N LEU A 129 8.13 1.28 -4.84
CA LEU A 129 7.75 0.06 -4.15
C LEU A 129 7.17 -0.93 -5.16
N THR A 130 7.46 -2.21 -4.99
CA THR A 130 6.92 -3.30 -5.82
C THR A 130 6.26 -4.36 -4.98
N LEU A 131 5.23 -5.00 -5.54
CA LEU A 131 4.51 -6.11 -4.94
C LEU A 131 4.08 -7.09 -6.02
N SER A 132 4.41 -8.37 -5.84
CA SER A 132 3.91 -9.47 -6.69
C SER A 132 2.85 -10.28 -5.93
N LEU A 133 1.72 -10.53 -6.58
CA LEU A 133 0.61 -11.31 -6.06
C LEU A 133 0.40 -12.52 -6.99
N SER A 134 0.54 -13.72 -6.44
CA SER A 134 0.41 -14.97 -7.22
C SER A 134 -1.01 -15.20 -7.72
N ASP A 135 -1.13 -15.95 -8.80
CA ASP A 135 -2.41 -16.47 -9.29
C ASP A 135 -3.18 -17.17 -8.17
N GLY A 136 -4.48 -16.93 -8.08
CA GLY A 136 -5.38 -17.50 -7.08
C GLY A 136 -5.28 -16.89 -5.69
N LEU A 137 -4.32 -16.00 -5.42
CA LEU A 137 -4.21 -15.35 -4.11
C LEU A 137 -5.45 -14.51 -3.80
N GLY A 138 -6.14 -14.83 -2.69
CA GLY A 138 -7.42 -14.21 -2.32
C GLY A 138 -8.59 -14.57 -3.24
N GLY A 139 -8.40 -15.54 -4.14
CA GLY A 139 -9.34 -15.93 -5.19
C GLY A 139 -9.23 -15.14 -6.48
N PHE A 140 -8.29 -14.20 -6.57
CA PHE A 140 -8.10 -13.36 -7.77
C PHE A 140 -7.24 -14.09 -8.79
N PRO A 141 -7.67 -14.16 -10.09
CA PRO A 141 -6.90 -14.81 -11.13
C PRO A 141 -5.69 -13.99 -11.58
N GLY A 142 -4.72 -14.70 -12.15
CA GLY A 142 -3.49 -14.16 -12.74
C GLY A 142 -2.40 -13.82 -11.74
N ASN A 143 -1.14 -13.93 -12.18
CA ASN A 143 -0.02 -13.34 -11.49
C ASN A 143 -0.03 -11.83 -11.74
N ARG A 144 0.05 -11.05 -10.69
CA ARG A 144 -0.10 -9.58 -10.76
C ARG A 144 1.15 -8.94 -10.18
N ASP A 145 1.81 -8.10 -10.99
CA ASP A 145 2.93 -7.29 -10.56
C ASP A 145 2.51 -5.83 -10.48
N ILE A 146 2.70 -5.24 -9.32
CA ILE A 146 2.30 -3.87 -9.03
C ILE A 146 3.55 -3.05 -8.67
N THR A 147 3.68 -1.89 -9.29
CA THR A 147 4.69 -0.88 -8.97
C THR A 147 3.98 0.37 -8.49
N LEU A 148 4.42 0.89 -7.36
CA LEU A 148 3.90 2.12 -6.78
C LEU A 148 5.05 3.09 -6.56
N ARG A 149 4.98 4.25 -7.23
CA ARG A 149 5.97 5.31 -7.11
C ARG A 149 5.38 6.50 -6.36
N TYR A 150 6.09 6.95 -5.35
CA TYR A 150 5.84 8.20 -4.65
C TYR A 150 6.94 9.20 -5.02
N ASP A 151 6.55 10.39 -5.45
CA ASP A 151 7.43 11.52 -5.73
C ASP A 151 6.97 12.73 -4.94
N ILE A 152 7.91 13.51 -4.41
CA ILE A 152 7.61 14.81 -3.82
C ILE A 152 8.33 15.94 -4.56
N GLU A 153 7.58 17.01 -4.84
CA GLU A 153 8.11 18.22 -5.46
C GLU A 153 7.43 19.44 -4.83
N GLY A 154 8.23 20.34 -4.25
CA GLY A 154 7.68 21.47 -3.49
C GLY A 154 6.78 20.98 -2.37
N ALA A 155 5.52 21.41 -2.35
CA ALA A 155 4.47 20.96 -1.41
C ALA A 155 3.55 19.88 -1.99
N SER A 156 3.95 19.21 -3.06
CA SER A 156 3.16 18.19 -3.73
C SER A 156 3.70 16.80 -3.45
N LEU A 157 2.82 15.86 -3.13
CA LEU A 157 3.05 14.42 -3.12
C LEU A 157 2.28 13.81 -4.29
N ARG A 158 3.00 13.15 -5.20
CA ARG A 158 2.40 12.41 -6.32
C ARG A 158 2.56 10.93 -6.07
N MET A 159 1.49 10.18 -6.31
CA MET A 159 1.49 8.72 -6.30
C MET A 159 1.14 8.23 -7.70
N THR A 160 1.98 7.34 -8.26
CA THR A 160 1.75 6.70 -9.54
C THR A 160 1.74 5.19 -9.35
N ALA A 161 0.64 4.54 -9.71
CA ALA A 161 0.49 3.10 -9.67
C ALA A 161 0.50 2.51 -11.09
N THR A 162 1.27 1.45 -11.30
CA THR A 162 1.29 0.64 -12.51
C THR A 162 1.07 -0.81 -12.12
N ALA A 163 0.23 -1.50 -12.88
CA ALA A 163 -0.02 -2.93 -12.64
C ALA A 163 -0.03 -3.68 -13.97
N SER A 164 0.45 -4.92 -13.94
CA SER A 164 0.33 -5.89 -15.02
C SER A 164 -0.20 -7.21 -14.48
N SER A 165 -0.83 -8.00 -15.35
CA SER A 165 -1.30 -9.34 -15.04
C SER A 165 -1.12 -10.23 -16.26
N ASP A 166 -0.85 -11.52 -16.02
CA ASP A 166 -0.76 -12.54 -17.09
C ASP A 166 -2.11 -13.16 -17.44
N ALA A 167 -3.19 -12.81 -16.70
CA ALA A 167 -4.56 -13.21 -17.01
C ALA A 167 -5.54 -12.07 -16.70
N PRO A 168 -6.75 -12.09 -17.29
CA PRO A 168 -7.82 -11.16 -16.97
C PRO A 168 -8.13 -11.20 -15.47
N THR A 169 -8.06 -10.04 -14.80
CA THR A 169 -8.28 -9.90 -13.36
C THR A 169 -8.88 -8.54 -13.03
N PRO A 170 -9.77 -8.44 -12.03
CA PRO A 170 -10.29 -7.13 -11.63
C PRO A 170 -9.19 -6.35 -10.88
N PHE A 171 -9.04 -5.07 -11.26
CA PHE A 171 -8.10 -4.16 -10.61
C PHE A 171 -8.75 -2.78 -10.44
N ASN A 172 -9.07 -2.44 -9.20
CA ASN A 172 -9.68 -1.16 -8.82
C ASN A 172 -9.12 -0.73 -7.46
N PRO A 173 -7.85 -0.29 -7.41
CA PRO A 173 -7.18 0.13 -6.17
C PRO A 173 -7.55 1.56 -5.75
N ALA A 174 -7.21 1.93 -4.51
CA ALA A 174 -7.22 3.30 -4.01
C ALA A 174 -6.18 3.50 -2.89
#